data_fe0a68b83f99b7d072361e86d5c9c495
#
_entry.id   fe0a68b83f99b7d072361e86d5c9c495
#
_cell.length_a   1.000
_cell.length_b   1.000
_cell.length_c   1.000
_cell.angle_alpha   90.00
_cell.angle_beta   90.00
_cell.angle_gamma   90.00
#
_symmetry.space_group_name_H-M   'P 1'
#
loop_
_entity.id
_entity.type
_entity.pdbx_description
1 polymer ?
#
loop_
_entity_poly.entity_id
_entity_poly.type
_entity_poly.pdbx_seq_one_letter_code
_entity_poly.pdbx_strand_id
1 'polypeptide(L)'
;MEANFKAQEITKIADFISSINNLIHGKFILADVKINEVLSKIEASEHLFHFVQEQLINFTFEKELRKAEIKNRFNGGTFKLPSGEREATALSFCLLVEFDNKRLDFYDFIKENFPTLDNKGDYKAFADIVLTPLRDTVAKYFGLSKDNNEEFIKELEAKVEQEIIDEQNKAEEEVEVVQTKEEVLFEGLEKIEKHLLQIVENDPKIKSDLKDDLVFILKAMIYSNKYQDLKILNAMLVSFEHLTKKIHSIYFVYEELKQLILHYYSNK
;
A
#
# COMPACT_ATOMS: atom_id res chain seq x y z
N MET A 1 14.88 25.97 18.84
CA MET A 1 13.52 26.44 18.58
C MET A 1 12.60 25.28 18.80
N GLU A 2 11.99 25.17 19.97
CA GLU A 2 10.93 24.18 20.20
C GLU A 2 9.73 24.61 19.36
N ALA A 3 9.50 23.89 18.27
CA ALA A 3 8.32 24.09 17.46
C ALA A 3 7.10 23.65 18.26
N ASN A 4 6.24 24.61 18.59
CA ASN A 4 4.95 24.36 19.23
C ASN A 4 4.03 23.72 18.15
N PHE A 5 4.24 22.43 17.86
CA PHE A 5 3.43 21.68 16.91
C PHE A 5 2.01 21.60 17.43
N LYS A 6 1.03 21.98 16.59
CA LYS A 6 -0.36 21.71 16.90
C LYS A 6 -0.54 20.18 17.02
N ALA A 7 -1.37 19.72 17.92
CA ALA A 7 -1.60 18.28 18.17
C ALA A 7 -1.85 17.47 16.87
N GLN A 8 -2.60 18.05 15.93
CA GLN A 8 -2.85 17.46 14.62
C GLN A 8 -1.60 17.19 13.76
N GLU A 9 -0.58 18.06 13.84
CA GLU A 9 0.65 17.85 13.08
C GLU A 9 1.52 16.78 13.73
N ILE A 10 1.52 16.67 15.06
CA ILE A 10 2.19 15.58 15.78
C ILE A 10 1.59 14.23 15.37
N THR A 11 0.26 14.14 15.27
CA THR A 11 -0.45 12.93 14.80
C THR A 11 -0.03 12.57 13.38
N LYS A 12 0.03 13.52 12.45
CA LYS A 12 0.47 13.27 11.06
C LYS A 12 1.91 12.76 10.98
N ILE A 13 2.80 13.30 11.83
CA ILE A 13 4.20 12.85 11.89
C ILE A 13 4.28 11.43 12.47
N ALA A 14 3.48 11.12 13.49
CA ALA A 14 3.37 9.77 14.04
C ALA A 14 2.81 8.78 13.01
N ASP A 15 1.80 9.17 12.23
CA ASP A 15 1.26 8.38 11.12
C ASP A 15 2.34 8.07 10.06
N PHE A 16 3.21 9.04 9.74
CA PHE A 16 4.36 8.80 8.86
C PHE A 16 5.32 7.77 9.48
N ILE A 17 5.68 7.91 10.76
CA ILE A 17 6.55 6.94 11.45
C ILE A 17 5.93 5.54 11.46
N SER A 18 4.63 5.43 11.68
CA SER A 18 3.90 4.17 11.61
C SER A 18 3.92 3.58 10.19
N SER A 19 3.64 4.38 9.16
CA SER A 19 3.64 3.91 7.78
C SER A 19 5.01 3.44 7.30
N ILE A 20 6.10 4.15 7.66
CA ILE A 20 7.46 3.71 7.31
C ILE A 20 7.88 2.47 8.12
N ASN A 21 7.44 2.29 9.36
CA ASN A 21 7.61 1.05 10.11
C ASN A 21 6.87 -0.12 9.45
N ASN A 22 5.66 0.10 8.97
CA ASN A 22 4.90 -0.88 8.22
C ASN A 22 5.57 -1.26 6.89
N LEU A 23 6.29 -0.33 6.26
CA LEU A 23 7.12 -0.61 5.10
C LEU A 23 8.36 -1.42 5.50
N ILE A 24 9.11 -1.04 6.53
CA ILE A 24 10.31 -1.73 7.03
C ILE A 24 10.03 -3.20 7.38
N HIS A 25 8.95 -3.46 8.10
CA HIS A 25 8.58 -4.81 8.56
C HIS A 25 7.62 -5.54 7.60
N GLY A 26 7.26 -4.91 6.50
CA GLY A 26 6.32 -5.44 5.54
C GLY A 26 6.88 -6.57 4.67
N LYS A 27 5.99 -7.20 3.90
CA LYS A 27 6.39 -8.14 2.86
C LYS A 27 6.81 -7.38 1.61
N PHE A 28 7.91 -7.80 1.00
CA PHE A 28 8.46 -7.23 -0.22
C PHE A 28 7.41 -7.03 -1.35
N ILE A 29 6.54 -8.00 -1.54
CA ILE A 29 5.46 -7.98 -2.55
C ILE A 29 4.47 -6.81 -2.40
N LEU A 30 4.36 -6.22 -1.20
CA LEU A 30 3.48 -5.10 -0.90
C LEU A 30 4.23 -3.76 -0.83
N ALA A 31 5.50 -3.74 -1.16
CA ALA A 31 6.35 -2.56 -0.99
C ALA A 31 5.85 -1.37 -1.83
N ASP A 32 5.42 -1.60 -3.07
CA ASP A 32 4.89 -0.54 -3.95
C ASP A 32 3.73 0.23 -3.31
N VAL A 33 2.75 -0.49 -2.76
CA VAL A 33 1.59 0.12 -2.10
C VAL A 33 2.01 0.88 -0.86
N LYS A 34 2.91 0.30 -0.07
CA LYS A 34 3.40 0.92 1.17
C LYS A 34 4.31 2.12 0.94
N ILE A 35 5.07 2.14 -0.16
CA ILE A 35 5.85 3.32 -0.57
C ILE A 35 4.92 4.49 -0.86
N ASN A 36 3.86 4.27 -1.63
CA ASN A 36 2.85 5.29 -1.91
C ASN A 36 2.18 5.79 -0.62
N GLU A 37 1.86 4.88 0.31
CA GLU A 37 1.31 5.24 1.63
C GLU A 37 2.26 6.16 2.42
N VAL A 38 3.55 5.84 2.49
CA VAL A 38 4.58 6.67 3.15
C VAL A 38 4.66 8.06 2.49
N LEU A 39 4.70 8.14 1.16
CA LEU A 39 4.76 9.41 0.43
C LEU A 39 3.50 10.25 0.64
N SER A 40 2.32 9.63 0.67
CA SER A 40 1.05 10.31 0.96
C SER A 40 1.02 10.95 2.35
N LYS A 41 1.67 10.32 3.36
CA LYS A 41 1.78 10.93 4.71
C LYS A 41 2.69 12.17 4.71
N ILE A 42 3.74 12.18 3.88
CA ILE A 42 4.59 13.39 3.72
C ILE A 42 3.79 14.54 3.09
N GLU A 43 3.01 14.24 2.05
CA GLU A 43 2.15 15.25 1.39
C GLU A 43 1.06 15.80 2.32
N ALA A 44 0.52 14.98 3.21
CA ALA A 44 -0.53 15.38 4.15
C ALA A 44 -0.05 16.28 5.30
N SER A 45 1.26 16.35 5.58
CA SER A 45 1.84 17.17 6.64
C SER A 45 2.71 18.28 6.09
N GLU A 46 2.32 19.52 6.34
CA GLU A 46 3.10 20.70 5.95
C GLU A 46 4.52 20.68 6.56
N HIS A 47 4.66 20.22 7.79
CA HIS A 47 5.96 20.14 8.47
C HIS A 47 6.88 19.06 7.89
N LEU A 48 6.34 17.88 7.57
CA LEU A 48 7.11 16.83 6.88
C LEU A 48 7.51 17.28 5.48
N PHE A 49 6.61 17.93 4.75
CA PHE A 49 6.89 18.44 3.42
C PHE A 49 8.01 19.50 3.45
N HIS A 50 7.96 20.46 4.38
CA HIS A 50 9.02 21.43 4.56
C HIS A 50 10.35 20.79 4.99
N PHE A 51 10.32 19.83 5.91
CA PHE A 51 11.52 19.08 6.28
C PHE A 51 12.18 18.44 5.07
N VAL A 52 11.40 17.76 4.23
CA VAL A 52 11.93 17.11 3.00
C VAL A 52 12.47 18.16 2.02
N GLN A 53 11.76 19.27 1.81
CA GLN A 53 12.24 20.36 0.94
C GLN A 53 13.61 20.89 1.40
N GLU A 54 13.81 21.07 2.70
CA GLU A 54 15.10 21.51 3.25
C GLU A 54 16.23 20.52 2.95
N GLN A 55 15.96 19.21 3.02
CA GLN A 55 16.95 18.20 2.69
C GLN A 55 17.35 18.25 1.21
N LEU A 56 16.41 18.61 0.32
CA LEU A 56 16.61 18.62 -1.13
C LEU A 56 17.30 19.88 -1.67
N ILE A 57 17.51 20.93 -0.87
CA ILE A 57 18.20 22.15 -1.32
C ILE A 57 19.62 21.82 -1.79
N ASN A 58 19.94 22.12 -3.06
CA ASN A 58 21.23 21.82 -3.71
C ASN A 58 21.56 20.31 -3.79
N PHE A 59 20.58 19.43 -3.64
CA PHE A 59 20.75 17.99 -3.81
C PHE A 59 20.61 17.59 -5.29
N THR A 60 21.43 16.68 -5.76
CA THR A 60 21.38 16.14 -7.13
C THR A 60 21.30 14.62 -7.05
N PHE A 61 20.11 14.09 -7.29
CA PHE A 61 19.79 12.66 -7.12
C PHE A 61 20.76 11.75 -7.88
N GLU A 62 20.90 11.93 -9.19
CA GLU A 62 21.71 11.04 -10.04
C GLU A 62 23.18 11.01 -9.62
N LYS A 63 23.70 12.14 -9.14
CA LYS A 63 25.09 12.25 -8.67
C LYS A 63 25.29 11.45 -7.37
N GLU A 64 24.39 11.61 -6.41
CA GLU A 64 24.50 10.95 -5.11
C GLU A 64 24.14 9.45 -5.23
N LEU A 65 23.19 9.09 -6.08
CA LEU A 65 22.88 7.70 -6.40
C LEU A 65 24.12 6.96 -6.95
N ARG A 66 24.78 7.54 -7.95
CA ARG A 66 26.00 6.94 -8.53
C ARG A 66 27.13 6.76 -7.51
N LYS A 67 27.23 7.61 -6.49
CA LYS A 67 28.21 7.46 -5.41
C LYS A 67 27.81 6.38 -4.42
N ALA A 68 26.52 6.22 -4.19
CA ALA A 68 25.97 5.23 -3.29
C ALA A 68 26.06 3.81 -3.85
N GLU A 69 25.94 3.65 -5.17
CA GLU A 69 26.08 2.38 -5.87
C GLU A 69 27.55 2.01 -6.06
N ILE A 70 28.04 1.09 -5.24
CA ILE A 70 29.41 0.57 -5.34
C ILE A 70 29.36 -0.73 -6.14
N LYS A 71 29.75 -0.67 -7.42
CA LYS A 71 29.79 -1.84 -8.31
C LYS A 71 31.02 -2.69 -8.01
N ASN A 72 30.81 -3.89 -7.47
CA ASN A 72 31.85 -4.90 -7.31
C ASN A 72 31.86 -5.89 -8.48
N ARG A 73 33.03 -6.14 -9.08
CA ARG A 73 33.16 -7.04 -10.23
C ARG A 73 32.83 -8.51 -9.93
N PHE A 74 32.83 -8.92 -8.67
CA PHE A 74 32.77 -10.34 -8.28
C PHE A 74 31.55 -10.75 -7.47
N ASN A 75 30.88 -9.84 -6.75
CA ASN A 75 29.82 -10.21 -5.78
C ASN A 75 28.55 -9.36 -5.88
N GLY A 76 28.25 -8.77 -7.02
CA GLY A 76 27.14 -7.84 -7.13
C GLY A 76 27.48 -6.46 -6.57
N GLY A 77 26.54 -5.53 -6.63
CA GLY A 77 26.66 -4.19 -6.09
C GLY A 77 26.56 -4.17 -4.57
N THR A 78 27.10 -3.13 -3.94
CA THR A 78 26.78 -2.78 -2.57
C THR A 78 26.28 -1.35 -2.55
N PHE A 79 25.25 -1.09 -1.75
CA PHE A 79 24.68 0.24 -1.59
C PHE A 79 25.14 0.85 -0.27
N LYS A 80 25.61 2.08 -0.30
CA LYS A 80 25.99 2.81 0.89
C LYS A 80 25.48 4.23 0.82
N LEU A 81 24.64 4.61 1.81
CA LEU A 81 24.19 5.99 1.93
C LEU A 81 25.34 6.97 2.12
N PRO A 82 25.21 8.22 1.67
CA PRO A 82 26.14 9.30 2.01
C PRO A 82 26.35 9.40 3.52
N SER A 83 27.54 9.84 3.93
CA SER A 83 27.88 10.02 5.35
C SER A 83 27.20 11.23 5.99
N GLY A 84 26.76 12.20 5.18
CA GLY A 84 25.97 13.35 5.63
C GLY A 84 24.52 12.96 5.87
N GLU A 85 23.98 13.27 7.06
CA GLU A 85 22.59 12.95 7.44
C GLU A 85 21.59 13.56 6.45
N ARG A 86 21.85 14.79 6.00
CA ARG A 86 21.02 15.49 5.03
C ARG A 86 21.00 14.81 3.67
N GLU A 87 22.18 14.51 3.11
CA GLU A 87 22.31 13.86 1.81
C GLU A 87 21.76 12.43 1.84
N ALA A 88 21.94 11.73 2.97
CA ALA A 88 21.39 10.39 3.17
C ALA A 88 19.84 10.44 3.18
N THR A 89 19.26 11.37 3.91
CA THR A 89 17.81 11.57 3.98
C THR A 89 17.23 11.95 2.61
N ALA A 90 17.88 12.90 1.92
CA ALA A 90 17.47 13.32 0.58
C ALA A 90 17.53 12.16 -0.42
N LEU A 91 18.61 11.36 -0.40
CA LEU A 91 18.74 10.20 -1.29
C LEU A 91 17.68 9.14 -1.00
N SER A 92 17.45 8.81 0.27
CA SER A 92 16.43 7.84 0.67
C SER A 92 15.03 8.27 0.24
N PHE A 93 14.67 9.54 0.44
CA PHE A 93 13.40 10.09 0.00
C PHE A 93 13.26 10.04 -1.53
N CYS A 94 14.27 10.50 -2.27
CA CYS A 94 14.23 10.48 -3.73
C CYS A 94 14.10 9.06 -4.28
N LEU A 95 14.74 8.06 -3.66
CA LEU A 95 14.57 6.65 -4.04
C LEU A 95 13.09 6.21 -3.93
N LEU A 96 12.40 6.56 -2.83
CA LEU A 96 10.98 6.24 -2.69
C LEU A 96 10.14 6.90 -3.79
N VAL A 97 10.43 8.16 -4.12
CA VAL A 97 9.75 8.89 -5.22
C VAL A 97 10.01 8.25 -6.58
N GLU A 98 11.25 7.84 -6.87
CA GLU A 98 11.61 7.19 -8.14
C GLU A 98 10.95 5.81 -8.28
N PHE A 99 10.82 5.05 -7.19
CA PHE A 99 10.08 3.78 -7.16
C PHE A 99 8.59 3.99 -7.37
N ASP A 100 7.97 4.96 -6.71
CA ASP A 100 6.55 5.27 -6.86
C ASP A 100 6.21 5.72 -8.29
N ASN A 101 7.05 6.58 -8.87
CA ASN A 101 6.93 7.03 -10.25
C ASN A 101 7.33 5.97 -11.31
N LYS A 102 7.75 4.77 -10.89
CA LYS A 102 8.22 3.68 -11.76
C LYS A 102 9.36 4.08 -12.70
N ARG A 103 10.18 5.06 -12.31
CA ARG A 103 11.40 5.44 -13.03
C ARG A 103 12.56 4.53 -12.69
N LEU A 104 12.55 3.96 -11.48
CA LEU A 104 13.40 2.85 -11.05
C LEU A 104 12.51 1.66 -10.75
N ASP A 105 12.86 0.49 -11.28
CA ASP A 105 12.22 -0.75 -10.87
C ASP A 105 12.71 -1.14 -9.48
N PHE A 106 11.78 -1.26 -8.54
CA PHE A 106 12.08 -1.52 -7.14
C PHE A 106 12.72 -2.90 -6.93
N TYR A 107 12.23 -3.90 -7.67
CA TYR A 107 12.72 -5.27 -7.54
C TYR A 107 14.16 -5.39 -8.08
N ASP A 108 14.40 -4.87 -9.28
CA ASP A 108 15.71 -4.91 -9.92
C ASP A 108 16.72 -4.10 -9.11
N PHE A 109 16.33 -2.92 -8.61
CA PHE A 109 17.19 -2.08 -7.77
C PHE A 109 17.66 -2.80 -6.50
N ILE A 110 16.74 -3.46 -5.79
CA ILE A 110 17.10 -4.20 -4.57
C ILE A 110 18.01 -5.36 -4.88
N LYS A 111 17.71 -6.14 -5.90
CA LYS A 111 18.49 -7.29 -6.32
C LYS A 111 19.91 -6.90 -6.75
N GLU A 112 20.07 -5.77 -7.41
CA GLU A 112 21.37 -5.29 -7.88
C GLU A 112 22.21 -4.68 -6.76
N ASN A 113 21.59 -3.96 -5.83
CA ASN A 113 22.29 -3.12 -4.85
C ASN A 113 22.37 -3.72 -3.44
N PHE A 114 21.51 -4.70 -3.10
CA PHE A 114 21.46 -5.33 -1.78
C PHE A 114 21.52 -6.86 -1.84
N PRO A 115 22.34 -7.47 -2.69
CA PRO A 115 22.36 -8.93 -2.84
C PRO A 115 22.79 -9.61 -1.54
N THR A 116 22.00 -10.58 -1.08
CA THR A 116 22.33 -11.47 0.03
C THR A 116 22.56 -12.89 -0.50
N LEU A 117 23.28 -13.72 0.28
CA LEU A 117 23.68 -15.06 -0.15
C LEU A 117 22.51 -15.97 -0.51
N ASP A 118 21.33 -15.74 0.06
CA ASP A 118 20.12 -16.55 -0.12
C ASP A 118 18.96 -15.79 -0.81
N ASN A 119 19.18 -14.56 -1.25
CA ASN A 119 18.21 -13.63 -1.83
C ASN A 119 16.97 -13.36 -0.94
N LYS A 120 16.95 -13.86 0.30
CA LYS A 120 15.83 -13.67 1.23
C LYS A 120 16.01 -12.44 2.12
N GLY A 121 17.26 -11.99 2.26
CA GLY A 121 17.63 -10.84 3.08
C GLY A 121 17.73 -9.53 2.32
N ASP A 122 17.60 -9.53 0.99
CA ASP A 122 17.83 -8.36 0.14
C ASP A 122 16.92 -7.17 0.53
N TYR A 123 15.63 -7.42 0.71
CA TYR A 123 14.69 -6.40 1.17
C TYR A 123 15.00 -5.91 2.58
N LYS A 124 15.38 -6.82 3.47
CA LYS A 124 15.77 -6.44 4.83
C LYS A 124 17.01 -5.56 4.83
N ALA A 125 18.01 -5.89 4.01
CA ALA A 125 19.22 -5.07 3.86
C ALA A 125 18.87 -3.66 3.34
N PHE A 126 17.96 -3.54 2.37
CA PHE A 126 17.44 -2.25 1.92
C PHE A 126 16.73 -1.50 3.05
N ALA A 127 15.83 -2.17 3.79
CA ALA A 127 15.12 -1.56 4.89
C ALA A 127 16.06 -1.06 5.99
N ASP A 128 17.08 -1.84 6.34
CA ASP A 128 18.06 -1.49 7.38
C ASP A 128 18.97 -0.33 6.93
N ILE A 129 19.34 -0.29 5.64
CA ILE A 129 20.31 0.71 5.13
C ILE A 129 19.60 2.00 4.70
N VAL A 130 18.40 1.93 4.13
CA VAL A 130 17.74 3.09 3.50
C VAL A 130 16.56 3.59 4.33
N LEU A 131 15.63 2.70 4.73
CA LEU A 131 14.37 3.10 5.35
C LEU A 131 14.54 3.43 6.84
N THR A 132 15.32 2.62 7.56
CA THR A 132 15.55 2.82 8.99
C THR A 132 16.25 4.15 9.28
N PRO A 133 17.35 4.53 8.59
CA PRO A 133 17.95 5.85 8.77
C PRO A 133 17.01 7.01 8.43
N LEU A 134 16.20 6.89 7.37
CA LEU A 134 15.21 7.90 7.01
C LEU A 134 14.20 8.12 8.14
N ARG A 135 13.62 7.02 8.65
CA ARG A 135 12.70 7.07 9.79
C ARG A 135 13.34 7.71 11.01
N ASP A 136 14.55 7.26 11.38
CA ASP A 136 15.24 7.71 12.59
C ASP A 136 15.62 9.20 12.50
N THR A 137 16.00 9.69 11.32
CA THR A 137 16.29 11.12 11.09
C THR A 137 15.03 11.96 11.24
N VAL A 138 13.89 11.52 10.66
CA VAL A 138 12.61 12.23 10.82
C VAL A 138 12.20 12.23 12.30
N ALA A 139 12.23 11.07 12.95
CA ALA A 139 11.88 10.96 14.36
C ALA A 139 12.75 11.90 15.25
N LYS A 140 14.05 11.93 15.01
CA LYS A 140 14.99 12.79 15.72
C LYS A 140 14.69 14.27 15.47
N TYR A 141 14.44 14.67 14.22
CA TYR A 141 14.16 16.06 13.84
C TYR A 141 12.93 16.62 14.55
N PHE A 142 11.88 15.79 14.67
CA PHE A 142 10.64 16.16 15.32
C PHE A 142 10.59 15.84 16.83
N GLY A 143 11.71 15.43 17.42
CA GLY A 143 11.80 15.14 18.86
C GLY A 143 11.12 13.84 19.30
N LEU A 144 10.82 12.94 18.33
CA LEU A 144 10.24 11.63 18.56
C LEU A 144 11.36 10.58 18.73
N SER A 145 12.32 10.82 19.65
CA SER A 145 13.47 9.92 19.81
C SER A 145 13.09 8.60 20.52
N LYS A 146 13.95 7.55 20.33
CA LYS A 146 13.70 6.18 20.82
C LYS A 146 13.36 6.07 22.31
N ASP A 147 13.91 6.94 23.15
CA ASP A 147 13.71 6.89 24.61
C ASP A 147 12.33 7.40 25.06
N ASN A 148 11.68 8.24 24.23
CA ASN A 148 10.31 8.72 24.47
C ASN A 148 9.27 7.98 23.59
N ASN A 149 9.72 7.17 22.64
CA ASN A 149 8.91 6.66 21.55
C ASN A 149 8.10 5.42 21.95
N GLU A 150 8.61 4.56 22.84
CA GLU A 150 7.83 3.37 23.25
C GLU A 150 6.65 3.75 24.15
N GLU A 151 6.81 4.74 25.00
CA GLU A 151 5.75 5.24 25.85
C GLU A 151 4.77 6.12 25.06
N PHE A 152 5.28 6.99 24.18
CA PHE A 152 4.49 7.85 23.31
C PHE A 152 3.79 7.08 22.18
N ILE A 153 4.44 6.07 21.57
CA ILE A 153 3.78 5.17 20.60
C ILE A 153 2.73 4.33 21.31
N LYS A 154 2.99 3.82 22.52
CA LYS A 154 1.98 3.12 23.32
C LYS A 154 0.83 4.04 23.74
N GLU A 155 1.11 5.30 24.06
CA GLU A 155 0.05 6.29 24.32
C GLU A 155 -0.74 6.66 23.06
N LEU A 156 -0.07 6.75 21.89
CA LEU A 156 -0.75 6.98 20.61
C LEU A 156 -1.51 5.74 20.15
N GLU A 157 -0.92 4.55 20.26
CA GLU A 157 -1.60 3.28 19.98
C GLU A 157 -2.79 3.10 20.89
N ALA A 158 -2.63 3.38 22.19
CA ALA A 158 -3.73 3.36 23.16
C ALA A 158 -4.81 4.43 22.87
N LYS A 159 -4.42 5.63 22.39
CA LYS A 159 -5.40 6.65 21.97
C LYS A 159 -6.09 6.29 20.68
N VAL A 160 -5.37 5.76 19.70
CA VAL A 160 -5.94 5.27 18.44
C VAL A 160 -6.83 4.04 18.69
N GLU A 161 -6.40 3.10 19.56
CA GLU A 161 -7.27 2.00 20.00
C GLU A 161 -8.49 2.51 20.77
N GLN A 162 -8.33 3.53 21.61
CA GLN A 162 -9.45 4.14 22.34
C GLN A 162 -10.37 4.92 21.38
N GLU A 163 -9.84 5.65 20.40
CA GLU A 163 -10.66 6.33 19.37
C GLU A 163 -11.38 5.31 18.49
N ILE A 164 -10.73 4.18 18.13
CA ILE A 164 -11.36 3.08 17.40
C ILE A 164 -12.46 2.43 18.26
N ILE A 165 -12.21 2.22 19.57
CA ILE A 165 -13.20 1.68 20.49
C ILE A 165 -14.32 2.70 20.73
N ASP A 166 -14.01 3.98 20.84
CA ASP A 166 -15.00 5.04 21.01
C ASP A 166 -15.81 5.29 19.73
N GLU A 167 -15.19 5.13 18.54
CA GLU A 167 -15.90 5.12 17.26
C GLU A 167 -16.75 3.85 17.08
N GLN A 168 -16.24 2.69 17.51
CA GLN A 168 -17.02 1.45 17.51
C GLN A 168 -18.17 1.50 18.53
N ASN A 169 -17.94 2.02 19.73
CA ASN A 169 -18.98 2.20 20.74
C ASN A 169 -20.02 3.27 20.34
N LYS A 170 -19.59 4.38 19.68
CA LYS A 170 -20.51 5.34 19.06
C LYS A 170 -21.29 4.73 17.91
N ALA A 171 -20.65 3.88 17.11
CA ALA A 171 -21.30 3.13 16.05
C ALA A 171 -22.33 2.12 16.61
N GLU A 172 -22.10 1.55 17.81
CA GLU A 172 -23.04 0.66 18.46
C GLU A 172 -24.22 1.39 19.15
N GLU A 173 -24.05 2.67 19.56
CA GLU A 173 -25.12 3.48 20.14
C GLU A 173 -25.96 4.26 19.08
N GLU A 174 -25.46 4.46 17.87
CA GLU A 174 -26.17 5.11 16.75
C GLU A 174 -26.53 4.15 15.60
N VAL A 175 -26.68 2.85 15.87
CA VAL A 175 -27.05 1.88 14.82
C VAL A 175 -28.58 1.92 14.56
N GLU A 176 -29.07 3.00 14.01
CA GLU A 176 -29.84 2.92 12.78
C GLU A 176 -28.83 3.00 11.62
N VAL A 177 -28.37 1.83 11.20
CA VAL A 177 -27.39 1.68 10.11
C VAL A 177 -28.00 2.21 8.81
N VAL A 178 -27.76 3.43 8.48
CA VAL A 178 -27.89 3.90 7.10
C VAL A 178 -26.64 3.36 6.36
N GLN A 179 -26.72 2.09 5.93
CA GLN A 179 -25.72 1.53 5.00
C GLN A 179 -25.60 2.48 3.81
N THR A 180 -24.37 2.89 3.49
CA THR A 180 -24.15 3.72 2.32
C THR A 180 -24.56 2.93 1.06
N LYS A 181 -25.03 3.61 0.02
CA LYS A 181 -25.39 2.95 -1.26
C LYS A 181 -24.23 2.12 -1.81
N GLU A 182 -23.01 2.50 -1.49
CA GLU A 182 -21.77 1.82 -1.90
C GLU A 182 -21.55 0.53 -1.11
N GLU A 183 -21.75 0.54 0.20
CA GLU A 183 -21.64 -0.68 1.04
C GLU A 183 -22.67 -1.74 0.62
N VAL A 184 -23.92 -1.33 0.39
CA VAL A 184 -24.96 -2.24 -0.11
C VAL A 184 -24.60 -2.83 -1.47
N LEU A 185 -24.01 -2.03 -2.37
CA LEU A 185 -23.53 -2.51 -3.64
C LEU A 185 -22.44 -3.58 -3.46
N PHE A 186 -21.37 -3.26 -2.71
CA PHE A 186 -20.23 -4.15 -2.59
C PHE A 186 -20.56 -5.46 -1.84
N GLU A 187 -21.42 -5.42 -0.84
CA GLU A 187 -21.95 -6.64 -0.22
C GLU A 187 -22.79 -7.49 -1.19
N GLY A 188 -23.61 -6.83 -2.01
CA GLY A 188 -24.39 -7.50 -3.05
C GLY A 188 -23.52 -8.17 -4.09
N LEU A 189 -22.49 -7.46 -4.58
CA LEU A 189 -21.50 -7.98 -5.53
C LEU A 189 -20.78 -9.20 -4.97
N GLU A 190 -20.27 -9.13 -3.74
CA GLU A 190 -19.55 -10.22 -3.11
C GLU A 190 -20.39 -11.50 -2.97
N LYS A 191 -21.69 -11.36 -2.66
CA LYS A 191 -22.62 -12.51 -2.58
C LYS A 191 -22.80 -13.18 -3.93
N ILE A 192 -23.02 -12.37 -4.98
CA ILE A 192 -23.22 -12.91 -6.34
C ILE A 192 -21.93 -13.52 -6.89
N GLU A 193 -20.79 -12.89 -6.66
CA GLU A 193 -19.47 -13.40 -7.07
C GLU A 193 -19.13 -14.74 -6.41
N LYS A 194 -19.40 -14.90 -5.11
CA LYS A 194 -19.25 -16.17 -4.39
C LYS A 194 -20.20 -17.25 -4.92
N HIS A 195 -21.43 -16.88 -5.27
CA HIS A 195 -22.37 -17.80 -5.88
C HIS A 195 -21.92 -18.26 -7.27
N LEU A 196 -21.44 -17.32 -8.11
CA LEU A 196 -20.84 -17.65 -9.40
C LEU A 196 -19.64 -18.59 -9.26
N LEU A 197 -18.77 -18.36 -8.27
CA LEU A 197 -17.64 -19.22 -7.99
C LEU A 197 -18.08 -20.66 -7.67
N GLN A 198 -19.10 -20.82 -6.83
CA GLN A 198 -19.67 -22.14 -6.51
C GLN A 198 -20.25 -22.84 -7.74
N ILE A 199 -20.95 -22.10 -8.63
CA ILE A 199 -21.47 -22.67 -9.87
C ILE A 199 -20.34 -23.14 -10.77
N VAL A 200 -19.30 -22.32 -10.97
CA VAL A 200 -18.16 -22.66 -11.82
C VAL A 200 -17.41 -23.87 -11.29
N GLU A 201 -17.17 -23.94 -10.00
CA GLU A 201 -16.44 -25.06 -9.36
C GLU A 201 -17.23 -26.39 -9.44
N ASN A 202 -18.56 -26.33 -9.38
CA ASN A 202 -19.39 -27.54 -9.29
C ASN A 202 -20.03 -27.97 -10.62
N ASP A 203 -20.03 -27.15 -11.68
CA ASP A 203 -20.65 -27.52 -12.96
C ASP A 203 -19.72 -28.48 -13.74
N PRO A 204 -20.16 -29.76 -13.94
CA PRO A 204 -19.37 -30.74 -14.66
C PRO A 204 -19.32 -30.50 -16.18
N LYS A 205 -20.14 -29.60 -16.72
CA LYS A 205 -20.19 -29.27 -18.15
C LYS A 205 -19.10 -28.27 -18.54
N ILE A 206 -18.48 -27.60 -17.58
CA ILE A 206 -17.40 -26.64 -17.83
C ILE A 206 -16.10 -27.44 -17.98
N LYS A 207 -15.39 -27.24 -19.08
CA LYS A 207 -14.08 -27.86 -19.31
C LYS A 207 -13.06 -27.39 -18.29
N SER A 208 -12.14 -28.27 -17.87
CA SER A 208 -11.15 -27.99 -16.81
C SER A 208 -10.38 -26.70 -17.06
N ASP A 209 -9.80 -26.53 -18.25
CA ASP A 209 -8.97 -25.37 -18.59
C ASP A 209 -9.78 -24.08 -18.48
N LEU A 210 -11.03 -24.09 -18.98
CA LEU A 210 -11.91 -22.92 -18.87
C LEU A 210 -12.38 -22.68 -17.43
N LYS A 211 -12.53 -23.74 -16.64
CA LYS A 211 -12.88 -23.66 -15.22
C LYS A 211 -11.80 -22.93 -14.44
N ASP A 212 -10.54 -23.25 -14.66
CA ASP A 212 -9.40 -22.62 -13.98
C ASP A 212 -9.32 -21.12 -14.31
N ASP A 213 -9.52 -20.74 -15.57
CA ASP A 213 -9.56 -19.33 -16.00
C ASP A 213 -10.72 -18.57 -15.35
N LEU A 214 -11.92 -19.17 -15.31
CA LEU A 214 -13.10 -18.55 -14.69
C LEU A 214 -12.95 -18.38 -13.19
N VAL A 215 -12.41 -19.39 -12.50
CA VAL A 215 -12.13 -19.34 -11.06
C VAL A 215 -11.10 -18.24 -10.76
N PHE A 216 -10.06 -18.13 -11.59
CA PHE A 216 -9.06 -17.08 -11.45
C PHE A 216 -9.68 -15.68 -11.57
N ILE A 217 -10.50 -15.44 -12.62
CA ILE A 217 -11.16 -14.15 -12.83
C ILE A 217 -12.12 -13.84 -11.68
N LEU A 218 -12.94 -14.79 -11.24
CA LEU A 218 -13.89 -14.58 -10.13
C LEU A 218 -13.18 -14.24 -8.81
N LYS A 219 -12.07 -14.95 -8.50
CA LYS A 219 -11.27 -14.62 -7.31
C LYS A 219 -10.64 -13.23 -7.40
N ALA A 220 -10.22 -12.82 -8.58
CA ALA A 220 -9.71 -11.49 -8.81
C ALA A 220 -10.80 -10.40 -8.72
N MET A 221 -12.04 -10.70 -9.15
CA MET A 221 -13.21 -9.83 -8.98
C MET A 221 -13.54 -9.64 -7.51
N ILE A 222 -13.63 -10.73 -6.73
CA ILE A 222 -13.86 -10.69 -5.28
C ILE A 222 -12.76 -9.86 -4.57
N TYR A 223 -11.51 -10.02 -5.00
CA TYR A 223 -10.40 -9.22 -4.48
C TYR A 223 -10.55 -7.74 -4.81
N SER A 224 -10.87 -7.38 -6.07
CA SER A 224 -11.10 -5.99 -6.50
C SER A 224 -12.30 -5.36 -5.78
N ASN A 225 -13.33 -6.15 -5.53
CA ASN A 225 -14.49 -5.75 -4.78
C ASN A 225 -14.12 -5.34 -3.34
N LYS A 226 -13.28 -6.13 -2.67
CA LYS A 226 -12.75 -5.81 -1.34
C LYS A 226 -12.05 -4.46 -1.26
N TYR A 227 -11.40 -4.02 -2.34
CA TYR A 227 -10.72 -2.72 -2.43
C TYR A 227 -11.57 -1.63 -3.10
N GLN A 228 -12.85 -1.94 -3.39
CA GLN A 228 -13.81 -1.02 -3.98
C GLN A 228 -13.35 -0.42 -5.33
N ASP A 229 -12.52 -1.15 -6.09
CA ASP A 229 -12.03 -0.72 -7.40
C ASP A 229 -12.98 -1.12 -8.53
N LEU A 230 -14.00 -0.28 -8.76
CA LEU A 230 -14.98 -0.48 -9.80
C LEU A 230 -14.41 -0.47 -11.23
N LYS A 231 -13.26 0.15 -11.47
CA LYS A 231 -12.65 0.19 -12.81
C LYS A 231 -12.05 -1.18 -13.15
N ILE A 232 -11.31 -1.76 -12.20
CA ILE A 232 -10.74 -3.10 -12.35
C ILE A 232 -11.87 -4.13 -12.42
N LEU A 233 -12.87 -4.02 -11.55
CA LEU A 233 -14.05 -4.89 -11.55
C LEU A 233 -14.75 -4.89 -12.91
N ASN A 234 -14.99 -3.72 -13.52
CA ASN A 234 -15.60 -3.62 -14.85
C ASN A 234 -14.76 -4.27 -15.95
N ALA A 235 -13.43 -4.10 -15.92
CA ALA A 235 -12.56 -4.75 -16.90
C ALA A 235 -12.60 -6.28 -16.78
N MET A 236 -12.66 -6.80 -15.55
CA MET A 236 -12.79 -8.24 -15.30
C MET A 236 -14.15 -8.78 -15.71
N LEU A 237 -15.24 -8.02 -15.52
CA LEU A 237 -16.57 -8.39 -15.99
C LEU A 237 -16.62 -8.59 -17.50
N VAL A 238 -16.00 -7.70 -18.26
CA VAL A 238 -15.93 -7.83 -19.73
C VAL A 238 -15.20 -9.12 -20.13
N SER A 239 -14.10 -9.45 -19.44
CA SER A 239 -13.34 -10.69 -19.67
C SER A 239 -14.16 -11.93 -19.30
N PHE A 240 -14.86 -11.89 -18.16
CA PHE A 240 -15.72 -12.96 -17.70
C PHE A 240 -16.90 -13.19 -18.64
N GLU A 241 -17.57 -12.13 -19.09
CA GLU A 241 -18.64 -12.21 -20.08
C GLU A 241 -18.20 -12.89 -21.37
N HIS A 242 -17.01 -12.54 -21.85
CA HIS A 242 -16.47 -13.12 -23.07
C HIS A 242 -16.26 -14.65 -22.97
N LEU A 243 -15.75 -15.11 -21.83
CA LEU A 243 -15.52 -16.55 -21.56
C LEU A 243 -16.82 -17.32 -21.29
N THR A 244 -17.80 -16.68 -20.65
CA THR A 244 -19.04 -17.35 -20.21
C THR A 244 -20.20 -17.29 -21.19
N LYS A 245 -20.07 -16.57 -22.30
CA LYS A 245 -21.12 -16.29 -23.29
C LYS A 245 -21.91 -17.52 -23.78
N LYS A 246 -21.33 -18.73 -23.67
CA LYS A 246 -21.94 -20.01 -24.11
C LYS A 246 -22.33 -20.93 -22.94
N ILE A 247 -22.21 -20.48 -21.70
CA ILE A 247 -22.43 -21.28 -20.49
C ILE A 247 -23.74 -20.85 -19.82
N HIS A 248 -24.82 -21.61 -20.14
CA HIS A 248 -26.16 -21.24 -19.63
C HIS A 248 -26.29 -21.27 -18.12
N SER A 249 -25.58 -22.12 -17.42
CA SER A 249 -25.61 -22.21 -15.95
C SER A 249 -25.12 -20.93 -15.25
N ILE A 250 -24.26 -20.16 -15.91
CA ILE A 250 -23.66 -18.94 -15.38
C ILE A 250 -24.49 -17.70 -15.79
N TYR A 251 -25.13 -17.76 -16.94
CA TYR A 251 -25.72 -16.60 -17.62
C TYR A 251 -26.64 -15.79 -16.73
N PHE A 252 -27.58 -16.42 -16.03
CA PHE A 252 -28.57 -15.70 -15.20
C PHE A 252 -27.94 -14.99 -14.01
N VAL A 253 -27.02 -15.66 -13.32
CA VAL A 253 -26.33 -15.08 -12.15
C VAL A 253 -25.37 -13.97 -12.57
N TYR A 254 -24.74 -14.13 -13.73
CA TYR A 254 -23.91 -13.08 -14.32
C TYR A 254 -24.72 -11.83 -14.71
N GLU A 255 -25.90 -12.00 -15.32
CA GLU A 255 -26.79 -10.88 -15.64
C GLU A 255 -27.26 -10.15 -14.37
N GLU A 256 -27.49 -10.85 -13.26
CA GLU A 256 -27.81 -10.26 -11.98
C GLU A 256 -26.66 -9.37 -11.47
N LEU A 257 -25.41 -9.85 -11.54
CA LEU A 257 -24.22 -9.09 -11.22
C LEU A 257 -24.10 -7.82 -12.06
N LYS A 258 -24.29 -7.94 -13.36
CA LYS A 258 -24.25 -6.83 -14.31
C LYS A 258 -25.33 -5.78 -14.05
N GLN A 259 -26.56 -6.21 -13.76
CA GLN A 259 -27.66 -5.30 -13.44
C GLN A 259 -27.42 -4.54 -12.14
N LEU A 260 -26.84 -5.17 -11.13
CA LEU A 260 -26.50 -4.51 -9.87
C LEU A 260 -25.50 -3.36 -10.09
N ILE A 261 -24.46 -3.59 -10.91
CA ILE A 261 -23.48 -2.57 -11.26
C ILE A 261 -24.08 -1.45 -12.10
N LEU A 262 -24.90 -1.79 -13.11
CA LEU A 262 -25.57 -0.80 -13.95
C LEU A 262 -26.53 0.07 -13.14
N HIS A 263 -27.27 -0.53 -12.21
CA HIS A 263 -28.17 0.21 -11.32
C HIS A 263 -27.41 1.24 -10.46
N TYR A 264 -26.25 0.87 -9.94
CA TYR A 264 -25.41 1.80 -9.19
C TYR A 264 -24.96 3.00 -10.04
N TYR A 265 -24.49 2.76 -11.27
CA TYR A 265 -24.06 3.84 -12.16
C TYR A 265 -25.21 4.73 -12.65
N SER A 266 -26.41 4.19 -12.77
CA SER A 266 -27.60 4.96 -13.18
C SER A 266 -28.14 5.89 -12.08
N ASN A 267 -27.78 5.60 -10.82
CA ASN A 267 -28.25 6.36 -9.66
C ASN A 267 -27.18 7.29 -9.05
N LYS A 268 -26.05 7.43 -9.74
CA LYS A 268 -24.94 8.34 -9.41
C LYS A 268 -25.02 9.60 -10.24
#